data_b2d5bc3c2400cbb7305874ac67ee090c
#
_entry.id   b2d5bc3c2400cbb7305874ac67ee090c
#
_cell.length_a   1.000
_cell.length_b   1.000
_cell.length_c   1.000
_cell.angle_alpha   90.00
_cell.angle_beta   90.00
_cell.angle_gamma   90.00
#
_symmetry.space_group_name_H-M   'P 1'
#
loop_
_entity.id
_entity.type
_entity.pdbx_description
1 polymer ?
#
loop_
_entity_poly.entity_id
_entity_poly.type
_entity_poly.pdbx_seq_one_letter_code
_entity_poly.pdbx_strand_id
1 'polypeptide(L)'
;MVERRETDVLFKALADPSRRKLLDLLHAHDGQTLNELCEHLDMTRQGVTQHLGVLEAANLVATVWRGREKLHFLNPVPLQEIYERWIAKFEKPRLKALSELKQRLEKTHG
;
A
#
# COMPACT_ATOMS: atom_id res chain seq x y z
N MET A 1 -19.84 2.68 -5.95
CA MET A 1 -19.44 3.56 -4.84
C MET A 1 -18.78 2.71 -3.75
N VAL A 2 -17.59 3.10 -3.32
CA VAL A 2 -16.90 2.38 -2.24
C VAL A 2 -17.63 2.65 -0.94
N GLU A 3 -18.05 1.60 -0.26
CA GLU A 3 -18.72 1.74 1.03
C GLU A 3 -17.74 2.28 2.08
N ARG A 4 -18.28 3.02 3.05
CA ARG A 4 -17.53 3.57 4.16
C ARG A 4 -16.72 2.50 4.90
N ARG A 5 -17.31 1.30 5.06
CA ARG A 5 -16.65 0.15 5.70
C ARG A 5 -15.40 -0.29 4.94
N GLU A 6 -15.48 -0.35 3.61
CA GLU A 6 -14.34 -0.74 2.76
C GLU A 6 -13.20 0.27 2.87
N THR A 7 -13.54 1.55 2.92
CA THR A 7 -12.56 2.62 3.10
C THR A 7 -11.87 2.51 4.46
N ASP A 8 -12.61 2.22 5.52
CA ASP A 8 -12.06 2.05 6.86
C ASP A 8 -11.12 0.85 6.93
N VAL A 9 -11.48 -0.27 6.30
CA VAL A 9 -10.63 -1.47 6.24
C VAL A 9 -9.33 -1.15 5.52
N LEU A 10 -9.41 -0.41 4.42
CA LEU A 10 -8.24 0.01 3.66
C LEU A 10 -7.28 0.84 4.51
N PHE A 11 -7.79 1.88 5.18
CA PHE A 11 -6.93 2.75 5.99
C PHE A 11 -6.34 2.03 7.20
N LYS A 12 -7.08 1.12 7.82
CA LYS A 12 -6.53 0.30 8.91
C LYS A 12 -5.38 -0.58 8.42
N ALA A 13 -5.54 -1.17 7.25
CA ALA A 13 -4.48 -1.99 6.65
C ALA A 13 -3.22 -1.16 6.40
N LEU A 14 -3.37 0.08 5.92
CA LEU A 14 -2.26 0.98 5.64
C LEU A 14 -1.64 1.61 6.89
N ALA A 15 -2.30 1.54 8.03
CA ALA A 15 -1.83 2.20 9.25
C ALA A 15 -0.61 1.52 9.90
N ASP A 16 -0.31 0.29 9.55
CA ASP A 16 0.78 -0.47 10.14
C ASP A 16 2.04 -0.39 9.26
N PRO A 17 3.20 -0.01 9.84
CA PRO A 17 4.43 0.13 9.05
C PRO A 17 4.92 -1.18 8.42
N SER A 18 4.71 -2.32 9.07
CA SER A 18 5.10 -3.61 8.50
C SER A 18 4.28 -3.94 7.26
N ARG A 19 2.99 -3.63 7.29
CA ARG A 19 2.12 -3.83 6.13
C ARG A 19 2.49 -2.91 4.98
N ARG A 20 2.83 -1.66 5.26
CA ARG A 20 3.32 -0.74 4.22
C ARG A 20 4.62 -1.25 3.61
N LYS A 21 5.51 -1.82 4.43
CA LYS A 21 6.76 -2.41 3.93
C LYS A 21 6.48 -3.60 3.01
N LEU A 22 5.50 -4.43 3.34
CA LEU A 22 5.08 -5.53 2.46
C LEU A 22 4.59 -5.02 1.11
N LEU A 23 3.80 -3.95 1.10
CA LEU A 23 3.35 -3.34 -0.14
C LEU A 23 4.53 -2.78 -0.96
N ASP A 24 5.50 -2.17 -0.30
CA ASP A 24 6.71 -1.68 -0.98
C ASP A 24 7.49 -2.83 -1.62
N LEU A 25 7.63 -3.95 -0.91
CA LEU A 25 8.31 -5.13 -1.44
C LEU A 25 7.59 -5.70 -2.66
N LEU A 26 6.26 -5.76 -2.63
CA LEU A 26 5.47 -6.24 -3.77
C LEU A 26 5.48 -5.24 -4.93
N HIS A 27 5.52 -3.96 -4.64
CA HIS A 27 5.65 -2.93 -5.67
C HIS A 27 6.99 -3.05 -6.40
N ALA A 28 8.06 -3.36 -5.67
CA ALA A 28 9.39 -3.56 -6.26
C ALA A 28 9.45 -4.85 -7.09
N HIS A 29 8.86 -5.94 -6.58
CA HIS A 29 8.84 -7.25 -7.24
C HIS A 29 7.51 -7.95 -6.98
N ASP A 30 6.61 -7.91 -7.95
CA ASP A 30 5.35 -8.64 -7.86
C ASP A 30 5.55 -10.16 -7.98
N GLY A 31 4.59 -10.89 -7.46
CA GLY A 31 4.57 -12.35 -7.58
C GLY A 31 5.50 -13.06 -6.61
N GLN A 32 5.71 -12.50 -5.44
CA GLN A 32 6.57 -13.09 -4.42
C GLN A 32 5.82 -14.13 -3.58
N THR A 33 6.54 -15.19 -3.21
CA THR A 33 6.06 -16.19 -2.27
C THR A 33 6.19 -15.65 -0.83
N LEU A 34 5.53 -16.34 0.11
CA LEU A 34 5.68 -16.03 1.53
C LEU A 34 7.16 -16.10 1.97
N ASN A 35 7.88 -17.13 1.52
CA ASN A 35 9.29 -17.28 1.86
C ASN A 35 10.13 -16.10 1.39
N GLU A 36 9.92 -15.66 0.15
CA GLU A 36 10.64 -14.51 -0.39
C GLU A 36 10.35 -13.23 0.40
N LEU A 37 9.10 -13.01 0.77
CA LEU A 37 8.72 -11.84 1.58
C LEU A 37 9.34 -11.90 2.97
N CYS A 38 9.39 -13.09 3.59
CA CYS A 38 9.98 -13.26 4.92
C CYS A 38 11.48 -12.94 4.95
N GLU A 39 12.19 -13.15 3.84
CA GLU A 39 13.63 -12.85 3.75
C GLU A 39 13.93 -11.37 3.95
N HIS A 40 12.99 -10.50 3.65
CA HIS A 40 13.18 -9.05 3.71
C HIS A 40 12.60 -8.41 4.96
N LEU A 41 12.02 -9.20 5.86
CA LEU A 41 11.35 -8.70 7.05
C LEU A 41 11.93 -9.36 8.30
N ASP A 42 12.20 -8.53 9.31
CA ASP A 42 12.63 -9.01 10.63
C ASP A 42 11.40 -9.34 11.47
N MET A 43 10.68 -10.36 11.05
CA MET A 43 9.44 -10.81 11.67
C MET A 43 9.31 -12.32 11.54
N THR A 44 8.49 -12.91 12.42
CA THR A 44 8.17 -14.32 12.32
C THR A 44 7.33 -14.58 11.06
N ARG A 45 7.44 -15.78 10.51
CA ARG A 45 6.63 -16.22 9.37
C ARG A 45 5.13 -16.07 9.68
N GLN A 46 4.72 -16.41 10.89
CA GLN A 46 3.33 -16.25 11.32
C GLN A 46 2.89 -14.78 11.31
N GLY A 47 3.75 -13.89 11.77
CA GLY A 47 3.48 -12.45 11.74
C GLY A 47 3.31 -11.92 10.32
N VAL A 48 4.18 -12.32 9.39
CA VAL A 48 4.06 -11.95 7.98
C VAL A 48 2.74 -12.48 7.39
N THR A 49 2.39 -13.73 7.70
CA THR A 49 1.14 -14.34 7.25
C THR A 49 -0.08 -13.56 7.73
N GLN A 50 -0.07 -13.13 8.99
CA GLN A 50 -1.17 -12.33 9.55
C GLN A 50 -1.28 -10.97 8.86
N HIS A 51 -0.16 -10.29 8.62
CA HIS A 51 -0.17 -9.01 7.90
C HIS A 51 -0.67 -9.16 6.47
N LEU A 52 -0.24 -10.22 5.78
CA LEU A 52 -0.74 -10.50 4.43
C LEU A 52 -2.25 -10.75 4.43
N GLY A 53 -2.77 -11.44 5.44
CA GLY A 53 -4.20 -11.67 5.59
C GLY A 53 -4.99 -10.37 5.71
N VAL A 54 -4.47 -9.41 6.47
CA VAL A 54 -5.10 -8.09 6.61
C VAL A 54 -5.07 -7.33 5.28
N LEU A 55 -3.97 -7.40 4.55
CA LEU A 55 -3.84 -6.76 3.23
C LEU A 55 -4.76 -7.40 2.19
N GLU A 56 -4.89 -8.74 2.22
CA GLU A 56 -5.82 -9.45 1.34
C GLU A 56 -7.27 -9.06 1.65
N ALA A 57 -7.64 -8.98 2.92
CA ALA A 57 -8.99 -8.58 3.33
C ALA A 57 -9.31 -7.15 2.91
N ALA A 58 -8.31 -6.27 2.83
CA ALA A 58 -8.45 -4.90 2.34
C ALA A 58 -8.37 -4.80 0.81
N ASN A 59 -8.24 -5.92 0.12
CA ASN A 59 -8.12 -6.00 -1.33
C ASN A 59 -6.86 -5.30 -1.88
N LEU A 60 -5.84 -5.13 -1.04
CA LEU A 60 -4.55 -4.54 -1.44
C LEU A 60 -3.56 -5.57 -1.96
N VAL A 61 -3.78 -6.84 -1.64
CA VAL A 61 -2.96 -7.96 -2.09
C VAL A 61 -3.88 -8.99 -2.73
N ALA A 62 -3.55 -9.38 -3.95
CA ALA A 62 -4.18 -10.49 -4.66
C ALA A 62 -3.21 -11.67 -4.68
N THR A 63 -3.74 -12.88 -4.72
CA THR A 63 -2.92 -14.09 -4.73
C THR A 63 -3.28 -14.98 -5.89
N VAL A 64 -2.26 -15.68 -6.40
CA VAL A 64 -2.41 -16.66 -7.49
C VAL A 64 -1.58 -17.88 -7.13
N TRP A 65 -2.13 -19.05 -7.32
CA TRP A 65 -1.41 -20.30 -7.14
C TRP A 65 -0.67 -20.68 -8.43
N ARG A 66 0.60 -21.03 -8.29
CA ARG A 66 1.41 -21.60 -9.36
C ARG A 66 2.00 -22.90 -8.82
N GLY A 67 1.40 -24.04 -9.20
CA GLY A 67 1.73 -25.31 -8.60
C GLY A 67 1.38 -25.31 -7.11
N ARG A 68 2.39 -25.54 -6.26
CA ARG A 68 2.22 -25.52 -4.81
C ARG A 68 2.55 -24.20 -4.16
N GLU A 69 2.97 -23.23 -4.97
CA GLU A 69 3.38 -21.91 -4.48
C GLU A 69 2.26 -20.90 -4.63
N LYS A 70 2.03 -20.14 -3.57
CA LYS A 70 1.10 -19.02 -3.56
C LYS A 70 1.90 -17.75 -3.82
N LEU A 71 1.59 -17.07 -4.92
CA LEU A 71 2.26 -15.83 -5.31
C LEU A 71 1.40 -14.63 -4.90
N HIS A 72 2.05 -13.61 -4.38
CA HIS A 72 1.38 -12.41 -3.88
C HIS A 72 1.65 -11.24 -4.81
N PHE A 73 0.61 -10.47 -5.10
CA PHE A 73 0.65 -9.32 -6.01
C PHE A 73 0.05 -8.10 -5.34
N LEU A 74 0.66 -6.95 -5.55
CA LEU A 74 0.03 -5.69 -5.15
C LEU A 74 -1.19 -5.44 -6.04
N ASN A 75 -2.33 -5.16 -5.42
CA ASN A 75 -3.50 -4.69 -6.14
C ASN A 75 -3.67 -3.19 -5.90
N PRO A 76 -3.39 -2.34 -6.90
CA PRO A 76 -3.46 -0.90 -6.70
C PRO A 76 -4.86 -0.31 -6.79
N VAL A 77 -5.87 -1.12 -7.13
CA VAL A 77 -7.23 -0.61 -7.37
C VAL A 77 -7.79 0.20 -6.20
N PRO A 78 -7.73 -0.28 -4.94
CA PRO A 78 -8.23 0.51 -3.83
C PRO A 78 -7.50 1.86 -3.66
N LEU A 79 -6.20 1.89 -3.96
CA LEU A 79 -5.41 3.12 -3.89
C LEU A 79 -5.80 4.07 -5.03
N GLN A 80 -6.09 3.54 -6.21
CA GLN A 80 -6.56 4.34 -7.34
C GLN A 80 -7.89 5.02 -7.03
N GLU A 81 -8.78 4.35 -6.33
CA GLU A 81 -10.06 4.91 -5.90
C GLU A 81 -9.87 6.09 -4.95
N ILE A 82 -8.90 6.01 -4.02
CA ILE A 82 -8.52 7.11 -3.14
C ILE A 82 -7.95 8.27 -3.96
N TYR A 83 -7.07 7.96 -4.90
CA TYR A 83 -6.47 8.95 -5.79
C TYR A 83 -7.56 9.73 -6.56
N GLU A 84 -8.51 9.02 -7.16
CA GLU A 84 -9.59 9.64 -7.93
C GLU A 84 -10.49 10.52 -7.06
N ARG A 85 -10.70 10.10 -5.80
CA ARG A 85 -11.56 10.84 -4.89
C ARG A 85 -10.97 12.18 -4.47
N TRP A 86 -9.67 12.23 -4.21
CA TRP A 86 -9.07 13.41 -3.58
C TRP A 86 -7.94 14.08 -4.37
N ILE A 87 -7.37 13.43 -5.35
CA ILE A 87 -6.15 13.90 -6.01
C ILE A 87 -6.33 14.16 -7.50
N ALA A 88 -7.06 13.29 -8.21
CA ALA A 88 -7.11 13.30 -9.68
C ALA A 88 -7.55 14.63 -10.30
N LYS A 89 -8.37 15.40 -9.58
CA LYS A 89 -8.85 16.70 -10.05
C LYS A 89 -7.75 17.78 -10.08
N PHE A 90 -6.61 17.53 -9.43
CA PHE A 90 -5.51 18.47 -9.41
C PHE A 90 -4.53 18.16 -10.53
N GLU A 91 -4.10 19.18 -11.25
CA GLU A 91 -3.07 19.01 -12.27
C GLU A 91 -1.68 18.88 -11.61
N LYS A 92 -0.79 18.11 -12.24
CA LYS A 92 0.57 17.92 -11.72
C LYS A 92 1.32 19.22 -11.44
N PRO A 93 1.25 20.24 -12.32
CA PRO A 93 1.91 21.54 -12.03
C PRO A 93 1.37 22.20 -10.76
N ARG A 94 0.06 22.07 -10.48
CA ARG A 94 -0.54 22.63 -9.27
C ARG A 94 -0.07 21.90 -8.02
N LEU A 95 0.05 20.58 -8.08
CA LEU A 95 0.56 19.78 -6.98
C LEU A 95 2.01 20.15 -6.67
N LYS A 96 2.83 20.32 -7.69
CA LYS A 96 4.21 20.74 -7.54
C LYS A 96 4.31 22.14 -6.93
N ALA A 97 3.50 23.07 -7.40
CA ALA A 97 3.47 24.44 -6.88
C ALA A 97 3.08 24.46 -5.40
N LEU A 98 2.09 23.66 -4.99
CA LEU A 98 1.66 23.57 -3.60
C LEU A 98 2.76 22.99 -2.73
N SER A 99 3.46 21.97 -3.21
CA SER A 99 4.57 21.34 -2.49
C SER A 99 5.71 22.34 -2.29
N GLU A 100 6.08 23.09 -3.33
CA GLU A 100 7.13 24.10 -3.27
C GLU A 100 6.76 25.24 -2.31
N LEU A 101 5.51 25.66 -2.32
CA LEU A 101 5.02 26.71 -1.41
C LEU A 101 5.13 26.24 0.04
N LYS A 102 4.73 24.99 0.32
CA LYS A 102 4.83 24.42 1.66
C LYS A 102 6.28 24.41 2.15
N GLN A 103 7.20 23.96 1.29
CA GLN A 103 8.63 23.94 1.63
C GLN A 103 9.17 25.33 1.94
N ARG A 104 8.77 26.34 1.17
CA ARG A 104 9.18 27.73 1.43
C ARG A 104 8.67 28.25 2.78
N LEU A 105 7.41 27.96 3.09
CA LEU A 105 6.81 28.37 4.35
C LEU A 105 7.49 27.70 5.54
N GLU A 106 7.80 26.42 5.44
CA GLU A 106 8.52 25.68 6.47
C GLU A 106 9.92 26.24 6.70
N LYS A 107 10.64 26.61 5.65
CA LYS A 107 11.97 27.22 5.76
C LYS A 107 11.92 28.61 6.40
N THR A 108 10.86 29.37 6.13
CA THR A 108 10.69 30.72 6.69
C THR A 108 10.45 30.67 8.20
N HIS A 109 9.80 29.62 8.68
CA HIS A 109 9.47 29.47 10.10
C HIS A 109 10.47 28.60 10.88
N GLY A 110 11.41 28.02 10.18
CA GLY A 110 12.47 27.22 10.77
C GLY A 110 13.67 28.07 11.17
#